data_dcc67d1a1c167673689155a157b5f31a
#
_entry.id   dcc67d1a1c167673689155a157b5f31a
#
_cell.length_a   1.000
_cell.length_b   1.000
_cell.length_c   1.000
_cell.angle_alpha   90.00
_cell.angle_beta   90.00
_cell.angle_gamma   90.00
#
_symmetry.space_group_name_H-M   'P 1'
#
loop_
_entity.id
_entity.type
_entity.pdbx_description
1 polymer ?
#
loop_
_entity_poly.entity_id
_entity_poly.type
_entity_poly.pdbx_seq_one_letter_code
_entity_poly.pdbx_strand_id
1 'polypeptide(L)'
;MTRLLENKFARWIVFLLSIVSAEAWSTNTGSELINAADKGNIPLVKKILDTQRIEREELNAAFLAAVKKGHAAAIERFLQAGVDINLRADDHYTPLMRSARDGRDQAAEILLAAGADVNAAAEEDGTALMLAAEKDRRKAIDLLLAAKAEVNAKRADSMTALTLAAQQGHRKVIQTLIDAGADVNYQLVNGATALMLAAQHGHLGAVHTLLAANANPNLKASNGATALTLAKLYHYKEVIELLIKAGAN
;
A
#
# COMPACT_ATOMS: atom_id res chain seq x y z
N MET A 1 33.00 -51.17 31.63
CA MET A 1 33.20 -49.85 30.97
C MET A 1 32.28 -49.65 29.74
N THR A 2 31.83 -50.71 29.09
CA THR A 2 31.00 -50.65 27.87
C THR A 2 29.54 -50.20 28.08
N ARG A 3 28.87 -50.56 29.19
CA ARG A 3 27.46 -50.18 29.46
C ARG A 3 27.20 -48.69 29.74
N LEU A 4 28.23 -47.92 30.14
CA LEU A 4 28.12 -46.47 30.40
C LEU A 4 28.21 -45.61 29.13
N LEU A 5 28.88 -46.14 28.09
CA LEU A 5 29.01 -45.47 26.79
C LEU A 5 27.73 -45.63 25.93
N GLU A 6 27.09 -46.81 25.99
CA GLU A 6 25.84 -47.06 25.27
C GLU A 6 24.68 -46.17 25.78
N ASN A 7 24.64 -45.90 27.08
CA ASN A 7 23.61 -45.06 27.68
C ASN A 7 23.80 -43.55 27.33
N LYS A 8 25.03 -43.08 27.10
CA LYS A 8 25.28 -41.72 26.65
C LYS A 8 24.94 -41.56 25.18
N PHE A 9 25.29 -42.53 24.35
CA PHE A 9 24.99 -42.52 22.90
C PHE A 9 23.47 -42.56 22.63
N ALA A 10 22.75 -43.41 23.35
CA ALA A 10 21.29 -43.48 23.26
C ALA A 10 20.62 -42.17 23.72
N ARG A 11 21.13 -41.51 24.77
CA ARG A 11 20.63 -40.20 25.20
C ARG A 11 20.93 -39.10 24.19
N TRP A 12 22.06 -39.13 23.49
CA TRP A 12 22.39 -38.22 22.42
C TRP A 12 21.53 -38.40 21.17
N ILE A 13 21.24 -39.64 20.78
CA ILE A 13 20.34 -39.97 19.67
C ILE A 13 18.90 -39.53 19.98
N VAL A 14 18.41 -39.75 21.20
CA VAL A 14 17.08 -39.27 21.62
C VAL A 14 17.05 -37.74 21.65
N PHE A 15 18.13 -37.08 22.08
CA PHE A 15 18.24 -35.60 22.08
C PHE A 15 18.31 -35.04 20.65
N LEU A 16 19.09 -35.67 19.75
CA LEU A 16 19.15 -35.30 18.33
C LEU A 16 17.81 -35.56 17.61
N LEU A 17 17.15 -36.68 17.89
CA LEU A 17 15.83 -36.99 17.34
C LEU A 17 14.75 -36.02 17.86
N SER A 18 14.88 -35.57 19.13
CA SER A 18 13.95 -34.54 19.66
C SER A 18 14.17 -33.18 19.06
N ILE A 19 15.42 -32.81 18.74
CA ILE A 19 15.73 -31.54 18.05
C ILE A 19 15.24 -31.60 16.59
N VAL A 20 15.57 -32.66 15.85
CA VAL A 20 15.12 -32.86 14.47
C VAL A 20 13.60 -32.97 14.35
N SER A 21 12.93 -33.62 15.32
CA SER A 21 11.47 -33.66 15.37
C SER A 21 10.89 -32.30 15.72
N ALA A 22 11.49 -31.55 16.65
CA ALA A 22 11.00 -30.21 17.01
C ALA A 22 11.11 -29.22 15.85
N GLU A 23 12.21 -29.21 15.08
CA GLU A 23 12.36 -28.39 13.90
C GLU A 23 11.42 -28.82 12.76
N ALA A 24 11.24 -30.12 12.52
CA ALA A 24 10.31 -30.63 11.52
C ALA A 24 8.84 -30.36 11.88
N TRP A 25 8.49 -30.34 13.16
CA TRP A 25 7.15 -29.98 13.63
C TRP A 25 6.92 -28.48 13.56
N SER A 26 7.92 -27.66 13.84
CA SER A 26 7.86 -26.20 13.73
C SER A 26 7.59 -25.77 12.30
N THR A 27 8.35 -26.26 11.32
CA THR A 27 8.18 -25.90 9.89
C THR A 27 6.83 -26.32 9.32
N ASN A 28 6.25 -27.42 9.78
CA ASN A 28 4.92 -27.87 9.35
C ASN A 28 3.82 -26.96 9.92
N THR A 29 3.95 -26.55 11.18
CA THR A 29 2.96 -25.71 11.85
C THR A 29 2.91 -24.29 11.27
N GLY A 30 4.06 -23.68 10.99
CA GLY A 30 4.13 -22.37 10.37
C GLY A 30 3.52 -22.36 8.97
N SER A 31 3.85 -23.36 8.17
CA SER A 31 3.25 -23.53 6.84
C SER A 31 1.73 -23.75 6.91
N GLU A 32 1.25 -24.48 7.90
CA GLU A 32 -0.19 -24.69 8.15
C GLU A 32 -0.88 -23.38 8.54
N LEU A 33 -0.25 -22.58 9.41
CA LEU A 33 -0.76 -21.27 9.81
C LEU A 33 -0.85 -20.29 8.62
N ILE A 34 0.20 -20.22 7.80
CA ILE A 34 0.21 -19.38 6.60
C ILE A 34 -0.92 -19.78 5.64
N ASN A 35 -1.10 -21.08 5.40
CA ASN A 35 -2.17 -21.59 4.54
C ASN A 35 -3.57 -21.33 5.13
N ALA A 36 -3.73 -21.49 6.45
CA ALA A 36 -4.97 -21.17 7.14
C ALA A 36 -5.30 -19.67 7.04
N ALA A 37 -4.30 -18.81 7.20
CA ALA A 37 -4.42 -17.36 7.07
C ALA A 37 -4.77 -16.94 5.63
N ASP A 38 -4.11 -17.54 4.61
CA ASP A 38 -4.40 -17.26 3.20
C ASP A 38 -5.83 -17.66 2.79
N LYS A 39 -6.35 -18.74 3.38
CA LYS A 39 -7.71 -19.22 3.14
C LYS A 39 -8.77 -18.59 4.05
N GLY A 40 -8.39 -17.78 5.02
CA GLY A 40 -9.32 -17.22 6.01
C GLY A 40 -9.94 -18.25 6.94
N ASN A 41 -9.27 -19.36 7.20
CA ASN A 41 -9.74 -20.40 8.11
C ASN A 41 -9.52 -19.99 9.57
N ILE A 42 -10.41 -19.13 10.09
CA ILE A 42 -10.31 -18.56 11.44
C ILE A 42 -10.27 -19.60 12.56
N PRO A 43 -11.09 -20.68 12.55
CA PRO A 43 -11.00 -21.70 13.57
C PRO A 43 -9.60 -22.35 13.67
N LEU A 44 -8.98 -22.62 12.52
CA LEU A 44 -7.63 -23.20 12.47
C LEU A 44 -6.56 -22.19 12.89
N VAL A 45 -6.63 -20.94 12.40
CA VAL A 45 -5.74 -19.86 12.84
C VAL A 45 -5.78 -19.72 14.36
N LYS A 46 -6.99 -19.64 14.95
CA LYS A 46 -7.16 -19.53 16.38
C LYS A 46 -6.57 -20.74 17.11
N LYS A 47 -6.89 -21.95 16.68
CA LYS A 47 -6.38 -23.18 17.28
C LYS A 47 -4.84 -23.19 17.32
N ILE A 48 -4.20 -22.87 16.19
CA ILE A 48 -2.73 -22.88 16.10
C ILE A 48 -2.13 -21.82 17.03
N LEU A 49 -2.62 -20.59 16.99
CA LEU A 49 -2.12 -19.49 17.83
C LEU A 49 -2.33 -19.72 19.33
N ASP A 50 -3.39 -20.44 19.74
CA ASP A 50 -3.70 -20.72 21.14
C ASP A 50 -2.93 -21.92 21.70
N THR A 51 -2.48 -22.86 20.86
CA THR A 51 -1.95 -24.16 21.31
C THR A 51 -0.50 -24.43 20.95
N GLN A 52 0.09 -23.62 20.03
CA GLN A 52 1.41 -23.91 19.51
C GLN A 52 2.33 -22.69 19.59
N ARG A 53 3.63 -22.93 19.75
CA ARG A 53 4.64 -21.90 19.65
C ARG A 53 4.99 -21.71 18.17
N ILE A 54 4.82 -20.50 17.68
CA ILE A 54 5.10 -20.12 16.29
C ILE A 54 6.32 -19.19 16.27
N GLU A 55 7.23 -19.43 15.34
CA GLU A 55 8.36 -18.54 15.12
C GLU A 55 7.88 -17.20 14.53
N ARG A 56 8.61 -16.12 14.85
CA ARG A 56 8.18 -14.76 14.51
C ARG A 56 8.04 -14.53 13.01
N GLU A 57 8.94 -15.12 12.22
CA GLU A 57 8.91 -15.05 10.77
C GLU A 57 7.66 -15.70 10.19
N GLU A 58 7.29 -16.87 10.69
CA GLU A 58 6.10 -17.61 10.27
C GLU A 58 4.80 -16.86 10.66
N LEU A 59 4.79 -16.28 11.87
CA LEU A 59 3.68 -15.47 12.36
C LEU A 59 3.49 -14.22 11.48
N ASN A 60 4.58 -13.53 11.15
CA ASN A 60 4.57 -12.37 10.27
C ASN A 60 4.10 -12.74 8.85
N ALA A 61 4.60 -13.85 8.30
CA ALA A 61 4.21 -14.32 6.97
C ALA A 61 2.71 -14.68 6.92
N ALA A 62 2.17 -15.32 7.94
CA ALA A 62 0.75 -15.65 8.05
C ALA A 62 -0.12 -14.38 8.16
N PHE A 63 0.31 -13.40 8.97
CA PHE A 63 -0.36 -12.11 9.06
C PHE A 63 -0.41 -11.39 7.70
N LEU A 64 0.72 -11.31 6.99
CA LEU A 64 0.78 -10.71 5.67
C LEU A 64 -0.09 -11.43 4.64
N ALA A 65 -0.21 -12.76 4.72
CA ALA A 65 -1.11 -13.54 3.89
C ALA A 65 -2.58 -13.16 4.15
N ALA A 66 -2.98 -13.04 5.42
CA ALA A 66 -4.31 -12.58 5.81
C ALA A 66 -4.61 -11.15 5.31
N VAL A 67 -3.64 -10.24 5.43
CA VAL A 67 -3.75 -8.85 4.95
C VAL A 67 -3.92 -8.82 3.43
N LYS A 68 -3.10 -9.54 2.68
CA LYS A 68 -3.18 -9.62 1.21
C LYS A 68 -4.54 -10.07 0.71
N LYS A 69 -5.18 -10.98 1.42
CA LYS A 69 -6.52 -11.49 1.10
C LYS A 69 -7.65 -10.64 1.68
N GLY A 70 -7.36 -9.81 2.68
CA GLY A 70 -8.35 -8.98 3.37
C GLY A 70 -9.18 -9.75 4.41
N HIS A 71 -8.64 -10.81 4.99
CA HIS A 71 -9.34 -11.63 5.98
C HIS A 71 -9.37 -10.95 7.35
N ALA A 72 -10.34 -10.08 7.56
CA ALA A 72 -10.50 -9.19 8.70
C ALA A 72 -10.34 -9.91 10.06
N ALA A 73 -11.08 -10.98 10.30
CA ALA A 73 -11.02 -11.71 11.57
C ALA A 73 -9.67 -12.38 11.83
N ALA A 74 -8.94 -12.78 10.76
CA ALA A 74 -7.58 -13.28 10.90
C ALA A 74 -6.62 -12.15 11.27
N ILE A 75 -6.73 -10.99 10.63
CA ILE A 75 -5.93 -9.79 10.92
C ILE A 75 -6.06 -9.42 12.39
N GLU A 76 -7.30 -9.27 12.89
CA GLU A 76 -7.56 -8.99 14.31
C GLU A 76 -6.90 -10.01 15.24
N ARG A 77 -6.99 -11.27 14.89
CA ARG A 77 -6.40 -12.35 15.69
C ARG A 77 -4.87 -12.30 15.74
N PHE A 78 -4.23 -11.97 14.62
CA PHE A 78 -2.78 -11.78 14.57
C PHE A 78 -2.32 -10.53 15.35
N LEU A 79 -3.06 -9.44 15.28
CA LEU A 79 -2.78 -8.24 16.08
C LEU A 79 -2.89 -8.53 17.59
N GLN A 80 -3.89 -9.32 18.02
CA GLN A 80 -4.00 -9.81 19.40
C GLN A 80 -2.83 -10.71 19.82
N ALA A 81 -2.23 -11.45 18.88
CA ALA A 81 -1.05 -12.27 19.10
C ALA A 81 0.25 -11.45 19.14
N GLY A 82 0.20 -10.12 18.98
CA GLY A 82 1.33 -9.21 19.12
C GLY A 82 2.22 -9.09 17.90
N VAL A 83 1.67 -9.33 16.70
CA VAL A 83 2.39 -9.01 15.46
C VAL A 83 2.60 -7.50 15.34
N ASP A 84 3.76 -7.09 14.85
CA ASP A 84 4.03 -5.69 14.56
C ASP A 84 3.12 -5.20 13.43
N ILE A 85 2.23 -4.26 13.75
CA ILE A 85 1.26 -3.70 12.81
C ILE A 85 1.91 -2.94 11.65
N ASN A 86 3.13 -2.42 11.86
CA ASN A 86 3.91 -1.67 10.89
C ASN A 86 5.07 -2.49 10.29
N LEU A 87 5.04 -3.81 10.46
CA LEU A 87 6.08 -4.66 9.89
C LEU A 87 6.22 -4.41 8.38
N ARG A 88 7.46 -4.49 7.87
CA ARG A 88 7.71 -4.35 6.43
C ARG A 88 7.95 -5.73 5.83
N ALA A 89 7.21 -6.04 4.77
CA ALA A 89 7.47 -7.20 3.93
C ALA A 89 8.70 -6.99 3.03
N ASP A 90 9.08 -7.99 2.25
CA ASP A 90 10.24 -7.94 1.33
C ASP A 90 10.13 -6.82 0.28
N ASP A 91 8.91 -6.41 -0.06
CA ASP A 91 8.62 -5.28 -0.95
C ASP A 91 8.58 -3.92 -0.21
N HIS A 92 9.06 -3.86 1.03
CA HIS A 92 9.09 -2.69 1.90
C HIS A 92 7.73 -2.08 2.25
N TYR A 93 6.61 -2.72 1.87
CA TYR A 93 5.27 -2.25 2.21
C TYR A 93 4.86 -2.64 3.62
N THR A 94 4.19 -1.70 4.30
CA THR A 94 3.45 -2.03 5.52
C THR A 94 2.13 -2.75 5.19
N PRO A 95 1.50 -3.44 6.16
CA PRO A 95 0.18 -4.02 6.00
C PRO A 95 -0.87 -3.02 5.51
N LEU A 96 -0.82 -1.77 6.03
CA LEU A 96 -1.73 -0.70 5.62
C LEU A 96 -1.52 -0.29 4.16
N MET A 97 -0.28 -0.12 3.71
CA MET A 97 0.04 0.19 2.32
C MET A 97 -0.49 -0.88 1.37
N ARG A 98 -0.29 -2.14 1.72
CA ARG A 98 -0.76 -3.28 0.92
C ARG A 98 -2.28 -3.32 0.86
N SER A 99 -2.95 -3.12 2.00
CA SER A 99 -4.42 -3.09 2.08
C SER A 99 -5.00 -1.95 1.23
N ALA A 100 -4.40 -0.75 1.31
CA ALA A 100 -4.84 0.42 0.58
C ALA A 100 -4.66 0.24 -0.94
N ARG A 101 -3.48 -0.23 -1.39
CA ARG A 101 -3.21 -0.51 -2.81
C ARG A 101 -4.17 -1.55 -3.40
N ASP A 102 -4.40 -2.64 -2.66
CA ASP A 102 -5.16 -3.79 -3.16
C ASP A 102 -6.69 -3.63 -2.94
N GLY A 103 -7.12 -2.50 -2.32
CA GLY A 103 -8.53 -2.21 -2.04
C GLY A 103 -9.15 -3.15 -1.00
N ARG A 104 -8.35 -3.57 -0.03
CA ARG A 104 -8.81 -4.38 1.11
C ARG A 104 -9.34 -3.47 2.21
N ASP A 105 -10.46 -2.79 1.92
CA ASP A 105 -10.99 -1.69 2.74
C ASP A 105 -11.19 -2.08 4.21
N GLN A 106 -11.77 -3.25 4.48
CA GLN A 106 -11.99 -3.72 5.85
C GLN A 106 -10.67 -4.00 6.58
N ALA A 107 -9.66 -4.53 5.87
CA ALA A 107 -8.33 -4.70 6.43
C ALA A 107 -7.68 -3.34 6.75
N ALA A 108 -7.78 -2.37 5.85
CA ALA A 108 -7.28 -1.02 6.09
C ALA A 108 -7.96 -0.36 7.30
N GLU A 109 -9.28 -0.49 7.43
CA GLU A 109 -10.05 0.03 8.56
C GLU A 109 -9.58 -0.57 9.90
N ILE A 110 -9.42 -1.90 9.98
CA ILE A 110 -8.92 -2.58 11.17
C ILE A 110 -7.50 -2.14 11.52
N LEU A 111 -6.61 -2.06 10.53
CA LEU A 111 -5.24 -1.64 10.73
C LEU A 111 -5.15 -0.20 11.24
N LEU A 112 -5.94 0.72 10.67
CA LEU A 112 -6.00 2.11 11.13
C LEU A 112 -6.58 2.21 12.55
N ALA A 113 -7.65 1.49 12.85
CA ALA A 113 -8.25 1.44 14.19
C ALA A 113 -7.28 0.88 15.24
N ALA A 114 -6.40 -0.05 14.85
CA ALA A 114 -5.36 -0.63 15.70
C ALA A 114 -4.07 0.23 15.79
N GLY A 115 -4.02 1.40 15.15
CA GLY A 115 -2.90 2.35 15.26
C GLY A 115 -1.78 2.14 14.25
N ALA A 116 -2.08 1.59 13.07
CA ALA A 116 -1.10 1.56 11.98
C ALA A 116 -0.66 2.98 11.62
N ASP A 117 0.64 3.13 11.33
CA ASP A 117 1.19 4.41 10.87
C ASP A 117 0.66 4.74 9.47
N VAL A 118 -0.25 5.72 9.43
CA VAL A 118 -0.92 6.16 8.19
C VAL A 118 0.05 6.82 7.21
N ASN A 119 1.14 7.40 7.71
CA ASN A 119 2.14 8.14 6.94
C ASN A 119 3.43 7.35 6.69
N ALA A 120 3.47 6.08 7.08
CA ALA A 120 4.58 5.22 6.70
C ALA A 120 4.79 5.28 5.19
N ALA A 121 6.05 5.41 4.76
CA ALA A 121 6.41 5.50 3.35
C ALA A 121 7.35 4.36 2.96
N ALA A 122 7.12 3.74 1.81
CA ALA A 122 8.09 2.94 1.10
C ALA A 122 8.93 3.85 0.19
N GLU A 123 10.22 3.55 0.07
CA GLU A 123 11.19 4.47 -0.54
C GLU A 123 10.83 4.85 -1.98
N GLU A 124 10.44 3.87 -2.78
CA GLU A 124 10.11 4.08 -4.20
C GLU A 124 8.62 4.33 -4.48
N ASP A 125 7.73 3.81 -3.63
CA ASP A 125 6.29 3.80 -3.89
C ASP A 125 5.48 4.81 -3.04
N GLY A 126 6.13 5.43 -2.06
CA GLY A 126 5.53 6.47 -1.22
C GLY A 126 4.60 5.92 -0.14
N THR A 127 3.53 6.65 0.16
CA THR A 127 2.59 6.35 1.24
C THR A 127 1.39 5.50 0.80
N ALA A 128 0.63 4.97 1.76
CA ALA A 128 -0.62 4.26 1.50
C ALA A 128 -1.62 5.11 0.67
N LEU A 129 -1.68 6.43 0.93
CA LEU A 129 -2.54 7.35 0.19
C LEU A 129 -2.14 7.46 -1.29
N MET A 130 -0.84 7.51 -1.59
CA MET A 130 -0.33 7.53 -2.96
C MET A 130 -0.68 6.25 -3.72
N LEU A 131 -0.45 5.10 -3.10
CA LEU A 131 -0.78 3.79 -3.66
C LEU A 131 -2.29 3.65 -3.93
N ALA A 132 -3.13 4.10 -2.99
CA ALA A 132 -4.57 4.10 -3.15
C ALA A 132 -5.02 5.05 -4.27
N ALA A 133 -4.40 6.23 -4.37
CA ALA A 133 -4.71 7.23 -5.39
C ALA A 133 -4.35 6.75 -6.79
N GLU A 134 -3.21 6.11 -6.96
CA GLU A 134 -2.78 5.51 -8.23
C GLU A 134 -3.73 4.40 -8.72
N LYS A 135 -4.33 3.64 -7.79
CA LYS A 135 -5.18 2.46 -8.10
C LYS A 135 -6.69 2.71 -8.02
N ASP A 136 -7.16 3.97 -7.95
CA ASP A 136 -8.58 4.39 -7.77
C ASP A 136 -9.28 3.71 -6.56
N ARG A 137 -8.57 3.57 -5.44
CA ARG A 137 -9.11 2.93 -4.24
C ARG A 137 -9.83 3.94 -3.36
N ARG A 138 -10.99 4.43 -3.81
CA ARG A 138 -11.71 5.57 -3.22
C ARG A 138 -12.03 5.37 -1.74
N LYS A 139 -12.56 4.21 -1.36
CA LYS A 139 -12.87 3.93 0.06
C LYS A 139 -11.62 3.91 0.94
N ALA A 140 -10.52 3.32 0.45
CA ALA A 140 -9.25 3.37 1.17
C ALA A 140 -8.74 4.82 1.32
N ILE A 141 -8.90 5.67 0.28
CA ILE A 141 -8.55 7.09 0.34
C ILE A 141 -9.36 7.80 1.43
N ASP A 142 -10.68 7.60 1.46
CA ASP A 142 -11.54 8.20 2.48
C ASP A 142 -11.12 7.80 3.90
N LEU A 143 -10.81 6.51 4.11
CA LEU A 143 -10.30 5.99 5.39
C LEU A 143 -8.97 6.61 5.79
N LEU A 144 -8.01 6.70 4.84
CA LEU A 144 -6.69 7.27 5.08
C LEU A 144 -6.76 8.77 5.40
N LEU A 145 -7.59 9.52 4.68
CA LEU A 145 -7.81 10.95 4.93
C LEU A 145 -8.49 11.20 6.29
N ALA A 146 -9.47 10.36 6.66
CA ALA A 146 -10.09 10.40 7.98
C ALA A 146 -9.08 10.12 9.10
N ALA A 147 -8.10 9.24 8.84
CA ALA A 147 -6.97 8.94 9.73
C ALA A 147 -5.83 9.96 9.69
N LYS A 148 -6.02 11.12 9.03
CA LYS A 148 -5.05 12.22 8.91
C LYS A 148 -3.80 11.89 8.08
N ALA A 149 -3.96 11.14 7.00
CA ALA A 149 -2.90 10.97 6.00
C ALA A 149 -2.42 12.33 5.47
N GLU A 150 -1.12 12.48 5.30
CA GLU A 150 -0.50 13.67 4.73
C GLU A 150 -0.80 13.77 3.23
N VAL A 151 -1.77 14.62 2.86
CA VAL A 151 -2.28 14.75 1.49
C VAL A 151 -1.18 15.18 0.50
N ASN A 152 -0.26 16.04 0.93
CA ASN A 152 0.82 16.60 0.13
C ASN A 152 2.18 15.90 0.36
N ALA A 153 2.18 14.70 0.94
CA ALA A 153 3.38 13.89 1.03
C ALA A 153 4.00 13.67 -0.36
N LYS A 154 5.32 13.52 -0.41
CA LYS A 154 6.09 13.39 -1.66
C LYS A 154 6.84 12.06 -1.68
N ARG A 155 6.79 11.39 -2.79
CA ARG A 155 7.62 10.22 -3.09
C ARG A 155 9.04 10.66 -3.51
N ALA A 156 9.98 9.74 -3.63
CA ALA A 156 11.37 10.02 -4.00
C ALA A 156 11.50 10.75 -5.36
N ASP A 157 10.63 10.45 -6.32
CA ASP A 157 10.53 11.12 -7.62
C ASP A 157 9.70 12.42 -7.58
N SER A 158 9.40 12.92 -6.38
CA SER A 158 8.54 14.07 -6.10
C SER A 158 7.05 13.93 -6.41
N MET A 159 6.57 12.76 -6.87
CA MET A 159 5.15 12.55 -7.10
C MET A 159 4.35 12.65 -5.80
N THR A 160 3.14 13.18 -5.89
CA THR A 160 2.14 13.24 -4.82
C THR A 160 0.92 12.38 -5.16
N ALA A 161 0.03 12.13 -4.21
CA ALA A 161 -1.21 11.41 -4.48
C ALA A 161 -2.03 12.06 -5.61
N LEU A 162 -2.08 13.41 -5.64
CA LEU A 162 -2.80 14.16 -6.68
C LEU A 162 -2.17 13.97 -8.07
N THR A 163 -0.83 14.03 -8.17
CA THR A 163 -0.15 13.86 -9.46
C THR A 163 -0.28 12.45 -10.00
N LEU A 164 -0.22 11.43 -9.13
CA LEU A 164 -0.49 10.03 -9.49
C LEU A 164 -1.92 9.83 -9.98
N ALA A 165 -2.91 10.34 -9.25
CA ALA A 165 -4.31 10.27 -9.67
C ALA A 165 -4.57 11.00 -11.01
N ALA A 166 -3.90 12.13 -11.22
CA ALA A 166 -4.01 12.91 -12.47
C ALA A 166 -3.38 12.16 -13.66
N GLN A 167 -2.23 11.53 -13.46
CA GLN A 167 -1.58 10.69 -14.47
C GLN A 167 -2.45 9.51 -14.90
N GLN A 168 -3.19 8.91 -13.97
CA GLN A 168 -4.09 7.79 -14.24
C GLN A 168 -5.52 8.22 -14.66
N GLY A 169 -5.85 9.51 -14.59
CA GLY A 169 -7.15 10.05 -14.96
C GLY A 169 -8.28 9.78 -13.97
N HIS A 170 -7.96 9.50 -12.71
CA HIS A 170 -8.92 9.15 -11.67
C HIS A 170 -9.69 10.37 -11.15
N ARG A 171 -10.62 10.89 -11.96
CA ARG A 171 -11.36 12.15 -11.72
C ARG A 171 -11.93 12.27 -10.31
N LYS A 172 -12.58 11.20 -9.77
CA LYS A 172 -13.18 11.25 -8.44
C LYS A 172 -12.14 11.34 -7.34
N VAL A 173 -11.03 10.61 -7.48
CA VAL A 173 -9.89 10.68 -6.56
C VAL A 173 -9.26 12.07 -6.56
N ILE A 174 -9.07 12.66 -7.76
CA ILE A 174 -8.57 14.04 -7.90
C ILE A 174 -9.45 15.00 -7.10
N GLN A 175 -10.78 14.93 -7.25
CA GLN A 175 -11.69 15.79 -6.50
C GLN A 175 -11.55 15.58 -5.00
N THR A 176 -11.59 14.31 -4.52
CA THR A 176 -11.43 14.00 -3.09
C THR A 176 -10.13 14.54 -2.51
N LEU A 177 -9.01 14.41 -3.24
CA LEU A 177 -7.70 14.92 -2.78
C LEU A 177 -7.67 16.45 -2.73
N ILE A 178 -8.28 17.13 -3.72
CA ILE A 178 -8.40 18.59 -3.74
C ILE A 178 -9.25 19.07 -2.56
N ASP A 179 -10.39 18.43 -2.30
CA ASP A 179 -11.26 18.75 -1.17
C ASP A 179 -10.56 18.53 0.18
N ALA A 180 -9.58 17.62 0.22
CA ALA A 180 -8.71 17.37 1.37
C ALA A 180 -7.49 18.30 1.47
N GLY A 181 -7.34 19.27 0.56
CA GLY A 181 -6.26 20.28 0.60
C GLY A 181 -5.00 19.91 -0.20
N ALA A 182 -5.13 19.08 -1.24
CA ALA A 182 -4.02 18.83 -2.15
C ALA A 182 -3.63 20.11 -2.90
N ASP A 183 -2.33 20.36 -3.02
CA ASP A 183 -1.81 21.50 -3.80
C ASP A 183 -1.96 21.24 -5.31
N VAL A 184 -2.96 21.88 -5.89
CA VAL A 184 -3.33 21.72 -7.31
C VAL A 184 -2.22 22.19 -8.25
N ASN A 185 -1.42 23.18 -7.82
CA ASN A 185 -0.37 23.80 -8.61
C ASN A 185 1.04 23.31 -8.25
N TYR A 186 1.14 22.26 -7.43
CA TYR A 186 2.42 21.66 -7.09
C TYR A 186 3.18 21.25 -8.35
N GLN A 187 4.44 21.65 -8.43
CA GLN A 187 5.36 21.27 -9.49
C GLN A 187 6.35 20.21 -9.01
N LEU A 188 6.44 19.11 -9.76
CA LEU A 188 7.47 18.09 -9.60
C LEU A 188 8.88 18.69 -9.80
N VAL A 189 9.93 17.95 -9.49
CA VAL A 189 11.33 18.39 -9.71
C VAL A 189 11.58 18.81 -11.17
N ASN A 190 10.95 18.16 -12.14
CA ASN A 190 11.01 18.53 -13.56
C ASN A 190 10.03 19.65 -13.96
N GLY A 191 9.37 20.28 -13.00
CA GLY A 191 8.39 21.34 -13.21
C GLY A 191 7.01 20.87 -13.70
N ALA A 192 6.78 19.59 -13.91
CA ALA A 192 5.47 19.09 -14.34
C ALA A 192 4.41 19.25 -13.22
N THR A 193 3.15 19.49 -13.62
CA THR A 193 2.01 19.60 -12.71
C THR A 193 1.01 18.46 -12.94
N ALA A 194 0.06 18.27 -12.01
CA ALA A 194 -1.05 17.35 -12.18
C ALA A 194 -1.84 17.63 -13.48
N LEU A 195 -2.05 18.91 -13.81
CA LEU A 195 -2.73 19.30 -15.06
C LEU A 195 -1.95 18.88 -16.31
N MET A 196 -0.63 19.01 -16.28
CA MET A 196 0.24 18.57 -17.40
C MET A 196 0.19 17.06 -17.57
N LEU A 197 0.25 16.30 -16.50
CA LEU A 197 0.15 14.83 -16.53
C LEU A 197 -1.21 14.38 -17.07
N ALA A 198 -2.30 14.97 -16.61
CA ALA A 198 -3.63 14.66 -17.11
C ALA A 198 -3.78 15.01 -18.60
N ALA A 199 -3.23 16.16 -19.03
CA ALA A 199 -3.26 16.60 -20.43
C ALA A 199 -2.40 15.72 -21.33
N GLN A 200 -1.23 15.28 -20.88
CA GLN A 200 -0.33 14.38 -21.59
C GLN A 200 -0.97 13.02 -21.89
N HIS A 201 -1.83 12.55 -21.02
CA HIS A 201 -2.52 11.26 -21.17
C HIS A 201 -3.96 11.39 -21.71
N GLY A 202 -4.39 12.60 -22.08
CA GLY A 202 -5.71 12.83 -22.68
C GLY A 202 -6.89 12.66 -21.72
N HIS A 203 -6.66 12.76 -20.41
CA HIS A 203 -7.68 12.56 -19.39
C HIS A 203 -8.60 13.77 -19.23
N LEU A 204 -9.53 13.98 -20.18
CA LEU A 204 -10.44 15.12 -20.23
C LEU A 204 -11.14 15.41 -18.90
N GLY A 205 -11.68 14.35 -18.24
CA GLY A 205 -12.36 14.49 -16.96
C GLY A 205 -11.44 14.98 -15.82
N ALA A 206 -10.18 14.52 -15.80
CA ALA A 206 -9.17 14.98 -14.86
C ALA A 206 -8.78 16.44 -15.14
N VAL A 207 -8.51 16.80 -16.40
CA VAL A 207 -8.22 18.17 -16.83
C VAL A 207 -9.36 19.11 -16.41
N HIS A 208 -10.60 18.73 -16.67
CA HIS A 208 -11.76 19.54 -16.26
C HIS A 208 -11.81 19.75 -14.73
N THR A 209 -11.60 18.70 -13.94
CA THR A 209 -11.65 18.80 -12.48
C THR A 209 -10.52 19.68 -11.93
N LEU A 210 -9.30 19.53 -12.46
CA LEU A 210 -8.15 20.34 -12.06
C LEU A 210 -8.34 21.82 -12.41
N LEU A 211 -8.83 22.14 -13.62
CA LEU A 211 -9.13 23.51 -14.02
C LEU A 211 -10.25 24.13 -13.18
N ALA A 212 -11.30 23.37 -12.86
CA ALA A 212 -12.37 23.81 -11.96
C ALA A 212 -11.87 24.14 -10.54
N ALA A 213 -10.77 23.50 -10.13
CA ALA A 213 -10.07 23.74 -8.88
C ALA A 213 -8.95 24.81 -8.99
N ASN A 214 -8.98 25.66 -10.02
CA ASN A 214 -8.01 26.73 -10.28
C ASN A 214 -6.57 26.26 -10.55
N ALA A 215 -6.40 25.09 -11.18
CA ALA A 215 -5.09 24.72 -11.73
C ALA A 215 -4.65 25.78 -12.75
N ASN A 216 -3.44 26.31 -12.61
CA ASN A 216 -2.88 27.28 -13.54
C ASN A 216 -2.45 26.60 -14.85
N PRO A 217 -3.14 26.85 -15.98
CA PRO A 217 -2.85 26.17 -17.24
C PRO A 217 -1.53 26.64 -17.92
N ASN A 218 -0.94 27.74 -17.43
CA ASN A 218 0.23 28.38 -18.03
C ASN A 218 1.54 28.08 -17.27
N LEU A 219 1.52 27.27 -16.25
CA LEU A 219 2.76 26.75 -15.64
C LEU A 219 3.59 26.01 -16.68
N LYS A 220 4.92 26.10 -16.54
CA LYS A 220 5.87 25.48 -17.46
C LYS A 220 6.72 24.44 -16.73
N ALA A 221 6.88 23.30 -17.34
CA ALA A 221 7.90 22.33 -16.97
C ALA A 221 9.30 22.86 -17.32
N SER A 222 10.35 22.21 -16.81
CA SER A 222 11.75 22.62 -17.00
C SER A 222 12.18 22.66 -18.47
N ASN A 223 11.53 21.89 -19.33
CA ASN A 223 11.73 21.88 -20.79
C ASN A 223 10.84 22.92 -21.54
N GLY A 224 10.13 23.78 -20.80
CA GLY A 224 9.21 24.78 -21.34
C GLY A 224 7.82 24.25 -21.72
N ALA A 225 7.54 22.96 -21.58
CA ALA A 225 6.23 22.40 -21.90
C ALA A 225 5.13 22.91 -20.96
N THR A 226 3.94 23.19 -21.51
CA THR A 226 2.71 23.47 -20.79
C THR A 226 1.70 22.35 -20.98
N ALA A 227 0.61 22.34 -20.21
CA ALA A 227 -0.48 21.39 -20.42
C ALA A 227 -1.01 21.43 -21.87
N LEU A 228 -1.12 22.64 -22.45
CA LEU A 228 -1.59 22.83 -23.84
C LEU A 228 -0.60 22.26 -24.85
N THR A 229 0.71 22.48 -24.68
CA THR A 229 1.72 21.93 -25.60
C THR A 229 1.77 20.41 -25.57
N LEU A 230 1.58 19.80 -24.40
CA LEU A 230 1.49 18.35 -24.24
C LEU A 230 0.22 17.80 -24.92
N ALA A 231 -0.94 18.40 -24.68
CA ALA A 231 -2.18 17.97 -25.33
C ALA A 231 -2.11 18.08 -26.87
N LYS A 232 -1.45 19.14 -27.41
CA LYS A 232 -1.20 19.30 -28.84
C LYS A 232 -0.25 18.23 -29.38
N LEU A 233 0.82 17.92 -28.67
CA LEU A 233 1.80 16.89 -29.06
C LEU A 233 1.15 15.51 -29.25
N TYR A 234 0.21 15.15 -28.37
CA TYR A 234 -0.50 13.88 -28.44
C TYR A 234 -1.87 13.94 -29.12
N HIS A 235 -2.23 15.09 -29.73
CA HIS A 235 -3.45 15.31 -30.54
C HIS A 235 -4.78 15.10 -29.80
N TYR A 236 -4.85 15.40 -28.50
CA TYR A 236 -6.08 15.32 -27.70
C TYR A 236 -6.99 16.54 -27.91
N LYS A 237 -7.80 16.55 -28.97
CA LYS A 237 -8.59 17.70 -29.42
C LYS A 237 -9.47 18.31 -28.33
N GLU A 238 -10.25 17.48 -27.63
CA GLU A 238 -11.18 17.95 -26.58
C GLU A 238 -10.42 18.57 -25.39
N VAL A 239 -9.26 18.02 -25.03
CA VAL A 239 -8.38 18.57 -23.98
C VAL A 239 -7.79 19.90 -24.44
N ILE A 240 -7.36 20.02 -25.71
CA ILE A 240 -6.85 21.26 -26.28
C ILE A 240 -7.92 22.38 -26.21
N GLU A 241 -9.15 22.09 -26.67
CA GLU A 241 -10.26 23.04 -26.63
C GLU A 241 -10.57 23.49 -25.19
N LEU A 242 -10.61 22.56 -24.25
CA LEU A 242 -10.86 22.85 -22.84
C LEU A 242 -9.75 23.75 -22.24
N LEU A 243 -8.47 23.43 -22.51
CA LEU A 243 -7.34 24.23 -22.03
C LEU A 243 -7.33 25.66 -22.62
N ILE A 244 -7.60 25.80 -23.93
CA ILE A 244 -7.71 27.12 -24.56
C ILE A 244 -8.85 27.94 -23.94
N LYS A 245 -10.02 27.31 -23.73
CA LYS A 245 -11.16 27.95 -23.05
C LYS A 245 -10.82 28.39 -21.62
N ALA A 246 -9.93 27.69 -20.96
CA ALA A 246 -9.43 28.01 -19.62
C ALA A 246 -8.28 29.04 -19.62
N GLY A 247 -7.92 29.62 -20.77
CA GLY A 247 -6.89 30.68 -20.90
C GLY A 247 -5.46 30.12 -21.03
N ALA A 248 -5.29 28.87 -21.45
CA ALA A 248 -3.97 28.36 -21.82
C ALA A 248 -3.45 29.05 -23.11
N ASN A 249 -2.15 29.40 -23.10
CA ASN A 249 -1.47 30.13 -24.21
C ASN A 249 -0.10 29.49 -24.54
#